data_be5dde328d47eea00a0e89ccca0510b1
#
_entry.id   be5dde328d47eea00a0e89ccca0510b1
#
_cell.length_a   1.000
_cell.length_b   1.000
_cell.length_c   1.000
_cell.angle_alpha   90.00
_cell.angle_beta   90.00
_cell.angle_gamma   90.00
#
_symmetry.space_group_name_H-M   'P 1'
#
loop_
_entity.id
_entity.type
_entity.pdbx_description
1 polymer ?
#
loop_
_entity_poly.entity_id
_entity_poly.type
_entity_poly.pdbx_seq_one_letter_code
_entity_poly.pdbx_strand_id
1 'polypeptide(L)'
;FIILLSLVGDDRASIIVATREIAGVMISAVRGTHDITPGEVERWQRLEGVARDVCHRYGYHEIRTPVIEREELFAKGTGESTDIVQKEMYTFTDKGGERITLRPEATPSMVRAFVEHSLEQTHPIVKLYSMGPMFRYERPQKGRYRQFHQLDVEAFGMQAPFLDAEIIEMAAQLVTELGIEDSELVVNSVGCSTCRPAFSIALIEALGQRVSELCRDCQRRVQINPLRIFDCKVAADQSIIDGLPHSLDYLCTACHEHFEAVRQVLDTFGLPYRVSHRLVRGLDYYTRTTFEIIGQTLGAQDALLGGGRYDGLIKHLGGPDRSGIGYAAGLERLVMAMPADAVVATTPDAYVVAI
;
A
#
# COMPACT_ATOMS: atom_id res chain seq x y z
N PHE A 1 -10.71 42.81 -14.09
CA PHE A 1 -9.88 43.99 -14.44
C PHE A 1 -10.83 45.12 -14.89
N ILE A 2 -11.02 46.17 -14.10
CA ILE A 2 -11.69 47.39 -14.53
C ILE A 2 -10.61 48.46 -14.54
N ILE A 3 -10.25 48.91 -15.73
CA ILE A 3 -9.37 50.06 -15.93
C ILE A 3 -10.29 51.30 -16.02
N LEU A 4 -10.27 52.16 -14.99
CA LEU A 4 -10.86 53.47 -15.03
C LEU A 4 -9.77 54.46 -15.48
N LEU A 5 -9.85 54.95 -16.72
CA LEU A 5 -9.07 56.05 -17.21
C LEU A 5 -9.81 57.34 -16.84
N SER A 6 -9.25 58.11 -15.93
CA SER A 6 -9.66 59.51 -15.71
C SER A 6 -8.64 60.42 -16.38
N LEU A 7 -9.07 61.12 -17.43
CA LEU A 7 -8.30 62.20 -18.09
C LEU A 7 -8.62 63.51 -17.37
N VAL A 8 -7.63 64.08 -16.66
CA VAL A 8 -7.64 65.49 -16.27
C VAL A 8 -6.29 66.07 -16.63
N GLY A 9 -6.32 67.13 -17.37
CA GLY A 9 -5.32 67.83 -18.16
C GLY A 9 -3.94 68.07 -17.57
N ASP A 10 -3.04 68.24 -18.53
CA ASP A 10 -1.67 68.72 -18.54
C ASP A 10 -0.66 68.29 -17.47
N ASP A 11 0.41 67.72 -18.00
CA ASP A 11 1.74 67.45 -17.46
C ASP A 11 1.90 66.31 -16.42
N ARG A 12 2.41 65.18 -16.97
CA ARG A 12 2.92 63.98 -16.30
C ARG A 12 1.85 63.09 -15.64
N ALA A 13 1.34 62.21 -16.44
CA ALA A 13 0.55 61.07 -15.96
C ALA A 13 1.36 60.14 -15.05
N SER A 14 1.26 60.34 -13.75
CA SER A 14 1.65 59.36 -12.77
C SER A 14 0.52 58.34 -12.64
N ILE A 15 0.70 57.16 -13.20
CA ILE A 15 -0.21 56.04 -13.00
C ILE A 15 -0.04 55.56 -11.54
N ILE A 16 -0.91 56.02 -10.65
CA ILE A 16 -1.04 55.41 -9.32
C ILE A 16 -1.82 54.11 -9.52
N VAL A 17 -1.12 53.00 -9.66
CA VAL A 17 -1.72 51.67 -9.54
C VAL A 17 -1.98 51.48 -8.05
N ALA A 18 -3.18 51.81 -7.61
CA ALA A 18 -3.65 51.37 -6.30
C ALA A 18 -3.87 49.86 -6.34
N THR A 19 -2.83 49.08 -6.10
CA THR A 19 -2.97 47.68 -5.75
C THR A 19 -3.63 47.63 -4.37
N ARG A 20 -4.96 47.53 -4.35
CA ARG A 20 -5.63 47.01 -3.17
C ARG A 20 -5.16 45.58 -3.03
N GLU A 21 -4.20 45.36 -2.16
CA GLU A 21 -3.94 44.01 -1.59
C GLU A 21 -5.25 43.59 -0.91
N ILE A 22 -6.05 42.79 -1.64
CA ILE A 22 -7.00 41.92 -0.97
C ILE A 22 -6.11 40.85 -0.39
N ALA A 23 -5.60 41.03 0.81
CA ALA A 23 -4.99 40.01 1.64
C ALA A 23 -6.09 39.06 2.10
N GLY A 24 -6.74 38.40 1.15
CA GLY A 24 -7.51 37.21 1.39
C GLY A 24 -6.52 36.07 1.63
N VAL A 25 -6.52 35.51 2.81
CA VAL A 25 -5.78 34.24 3.08
C VAL A 25 -6.29 33.23 2.07
N MET A 26 -5.45 32.88 1.09
CA MET A 26 -5.79 31.88 0.10
C MET A 26 -5.95 30.54 0.82
N ILE A 27 -7.14 29.95 0.73
CA ILE A 27 -7.39 28.61 1.29
C ILE A 27 -6.62 27.60 0.42
N SER A 28 -5.67 26.91 1.03
CA SER A 28 -4.86 25.87 0.39
C SER A 28 -5.34 24.47 0.81
N ALA A 29 -4.94 23.45 0.05
CA ALA A 29 -5.19 22.05 0.39
C ALA A 29 -4.62 21.70 1.78
N VAL A 30 -5.22 20.71 2.42
CA VAL A 30 -4.74 20.19 3.72
C VAL A 30 -3.32 19.66 3.57
N ARG A 31 -2.45 19.97 4.52
CA ARG A 31 -1.05 19.50 4.50
C ARG A 31 -0.98 17.99 4.36
N GLY A 32 -0.28 17.53 3.34
CA GLY A 32 -0.13 16.10 3.03
C GLY A 32 -1.21 15.54 2.12
N THR A 33 -2.05 16.39 1.56
CA THR A 33 -2.91 16.09 0.41
C THR A 33 -2.48 16.94 -0.78
N HIS A 34 -2.81 16.52 -2.00
CA HIS A 34 -2.57 17.30 -3.21
C HIS A 34 -3.67 17.03 -4.23
N ASP A 35 -3.85 18.00 -5.13
CA ASP A 35 -4.73 17.86 -6.27
C ASP A 35 -3.98 17.17 -7.42
N ILE A 36 -4.65 16.28 -8.14
CA ILE A 36 -4.16 15.69 -9.39
C ILE A 36 -4.72 16.53 -10.53
N THR A 37 -3.88 17.37 -11.12
CA THR A 37 -4.32 18.37 -12.10
C THR A 37 -4.21 17.87 -13.55
N PRO A 38 -4.88 18.54 -14.53
CA PRO A 38 -4.66 18.27 -15.94
C PRO A 38 -3.16 18.36 -16.31
N GLY A 39 -2.68 17.41 -17.09
CA GLY A 39 -1.25 17.18 -17.39
C GLY A 39 -0.62 16.11 -16.49
N GLU A 40 -1.11 15.93 -15.28
CA GLU A 40 -0.73 14.82 -14.40
C GLU A 40 -1.76 13.68 -14.44
N VAL A 41 -3.05 14.02 -14.50
CA VAL A 41 -4.16 13.05 -14.44
C VAL A 41 -4.11 12.02 -15.57
N GLU A 42 -3.56 12.36 -16.73
CA GLU A 42 -3.43 11.45 -17.87
C GLU A 42 -2.53 10.25 -17.54
N ARG A 43 -1.49 10.46 -16.72
CA ARG A 43 -0.62 9.36 -16.24
C ARG A 43 -1.39 8.43 -15.30
N TRP A 44 -2.26 9.00 -14.46
CA TRP A 44 -3.15 8.25 -13.57
C TRP A 44 -4.14 7.42 -14.39
N GLN A 45 -4.79 8.01 -15.38
CA GLN A 45 -5.73 7.31 -16.26
C GLN A 45 -5.07 6.14 -17.01
N ARG A 46 -3.82 6.34 -17.50
CA ARG A 46 -3.03 5.28 -18.11
C ARG A 46 -2.77 4.13 -17.12
N LEU A 47 -2.29 4.46 -15.92
CA LEU A 47 -2.04 3.46 -14.87
C LEU A 47 -3.32 2.70 -14.52
N GLU A 48 -4.41 3.42 -14.26
CA GLU A 48 -5.69 2.81 -13.91
C GLU A 48 -6.25 1.92 -15.02
N GLY A 49 -6.05 2.29 -16.27
CA GLY A 49 -6.41 1.48 -17.44
C GLY A 49 -5.64 0.16 -17.46
N VAL A 50 -4.31 0.21 -17.36
CA VAL A 50 -3.45 -0.98 -17.30
C VAL A 50 -3.83 -1.86 -16.10
N ALA A 51 -4.05 -1.26 -14.93
CA ALA A 51 -4.41 -2.01 -13.71
C ALA A 51 -5.73 -2.78 -13.88
N ARG A 52 -6.76 -2.15 -14.48
CA ARG A 52 -8.05 -2.82 -14.79
C ARG A 52 -7.86 -3.96 -15.79
N ASP A 53 -7.09 -3.75 -16.84
CA ASP A 53 -6.86 -4.76 -17.88
C ASP A 53 -6.10 -5.97 -17.32
N VAL A 54 -5.08 -5.75 -16.49
CA VAL A 54 -4.36 -6.82 -15.79
C VAL A 54 -5.32 -7.58 -14.86
N CYS A 55 -6.08 -6.88 -14.01
CA CYS A 55 -7.05 -7.51 -13.11
C CYS A 55 -8.05 -8.39 -13.87
N HIS A 56 -8.60 -7.89 -14.97
CA HIS A 56 -9.59 -8.64 -15.78
C HIS A 56 -8.98 -9.89 -16.41
N ARG A 57 -7.76 -9.84 -16.93
CA ARG A 57 -7.07 -11.00 -17.52
C ARG A 57 -6.82 -12.13 -16.52
N TYR A 58 -6.61 -11.79 -15.24
CA TYR A 58 -6.46 -12.77 -14.16
C TYR A 58 -7.79 -13.17 -13.50
N GLY A 59 -8.93 -12.67 -14.02
CA GLY A 59 -10.27 -13.02 -13.56
C GLY A 59 -10.68 -12.32 -12.26
N TYR A 60 -10.10 -11.17 -11.94
CA TYR A 60 -10.49 -10.35 -10.80
C TYR A 60 -11.62 -9.40 -11.16
N HIS A 61 -12.58 -9.25 -10.25
CA HIS A 61 -13.73 -8.37 -10.39
C HIS A 61 -13.61 -7.15 -9.48
N GLU A 62 -14.01 -5.98 -9.98
CA GLU A 62 -13.97 -4.75 -9.18
C GLU A 62 -14.98 -4.79 -8.05
N ILE A 63 -14.54 -4.39 -6.85
CA ILE A 63 -15.38 -4.08 -5.70
C ILE A 63 -15.07 -2.67 -5.21
N ARG A 64 -16.11 -1.93 -4.80
CA ARG A 64 -15.96 -0.61 -4.19
C ARG A 64 -16.53 -0.62 -2.79
N THR A 65 -15.67 -0.55 -1.79
CA THR A 65 -16.07 -0.46 -0.39
C THR A 65 -16.18 1.01 0.04
N PRO A 66 -16.98 1.33 1.07
CA PRO A 66 -17.05 2.67 1.62
C PRO A 66 -15.67 3.21 2.04
N VAL A 67 -15.51 4.53 1.96
CA VAL A 67 -14.31 5.22 2.47
C VAL A 67 -14.37 5.34 4.00
N ILE A 68 -15.57 5.40 4.56
CA ILE A 68 -15.83 5.48 6.00
C ILE A 68 -16.23 4.11 6.49
N GLU A 69 -15.55 3.63 7.53
CA GLU A 69 -15.76 2.31 8.14
C GLU A 69 -15.83 2.44 9.66
N ARG A 70 -16.26 1.40 10.34
CA ARG A 70 -16.15 1.30 11.80
C ARG A 70 -14.69 1.18 12.22
N GLU A 71 -14.27 1.92 13.24
CA GLU A 71 -12.90 1.86 13.76
C GLU A 71 -12.47 0.43 14.14
N GLU A 72 -13.38 -0.33 14.76
CA GLU A 72 -13.10 -1.70 15.19
C GLU A 72 -12.72 -2.65 14.05
N LEU A 73 -13.15 -2.38 12.81
CA LEU A 73 -12.78 -3.18 11.65
C LEU A 73 -11.26 -3.21 11.46
N PHE A 74 -10.61 -2.05 11.56
CA PHE A 74 -9.16 -1.94 11.40
C PHE A 74 -8.41 -2.31 12.68
N ALA A 75 -8.95 -2.01 13.85
CA ALA A 75 -8.37 -2.46 15.12
C ALA A 75 -8.20 -3.98 15.13
N LYS A 76 -9.25 -4.70 14.76
CA LYS A 76 -9.21 -6.17 14.64
C LYS A 76 -8.45 -6.64 13.40
N GLY A 77 -8.74 -6.06 12.23
CA GLY A 77 -8.23 -6.53 10.94
C GLY A 77 -6.74 -6.24 10.76
N THR A 78 -6.31 -4.99 10.95
CA THR A 78 -4.92 -4.55 10.73
C THR A 78 -4.01 -4.93 11.89
N GLY A 79 -4.56 -4.99 13.10
CA GLY A 79 -3.86 -5.31 14.35
C GLY A 79 -3.67 -4.08 15.25
N GLU A 80 -4.15 -4.18 16.49
CA GLU A 80 -4.09 -3.09 17.49
C GLU A 80 -2.67 -2.61 17.78
N SER A 81 -1.66 -3.46 17.56
CA SER A 81 -0.25 -3.15 17.82
C SER A 81 0.43 -2.36 16.70
N THR A 82 -0.21 -2.23 15.55
CA THR A 82 0.38 -1.57 14.37
C THR A 82 0.42 -0.05 14.53
N ASP A 83 1.43 0.60 13.93
CA ASP A 83 1.52 2.06 13.92
C ASP A 83 0.30 2.69 13.23
N ILE A 84 -0.26 2.02 12.24
CA ILE A 84 -1.49 2.45 11.53
C ILE A 84 -2.63 2.64 12.52
N VAL A 85 -2.95 1.62 13.31
CA VAL A 85 -4.06 1.67 14.26
C VAL A 85 -3.77 2.62 15.42
N GLN A 86 -2.55 2.60 15.96
CA GLN A 86 -2.20 3.39 17.14
C GLN A 86 -2.03 4.89 16.88
N LYS A 87 -1.60 5.29 15.66
CA LYS A 87 -1.12 6.67 15.42
C LYS A 87 -1.63 7.31 14.13
N GLU A 88 -2.04 6.50 13.12
CA GLU A 88 -2.21 7.01 11.77
C GLU A 88 -3.67 7.06 11.28
N MET A 89 -4.60 6.44 11.99
CA MET A 89 -6.02 6.47 11.61
C MET A 89 -6.66 7.84 11.84
N TYR A 90 -7.51 8.27 10.89
CA TYR A 90 -8.39 9.43 11.03
C TYR A 90 -9.72 9.00 11.64
N THR A 91 -9.75 8.88 12.95
CA THR A 91 -10.93 8.40 13.70
C THR A 91 -11.70 9.56 14.31
N PHE A 92 -13.02 9.50 14.23
CA PHE A 92 -13.93 10.47 14.82
C PHE A 92 -15.23 9.82 15.25
N THR A 93 -15.98 10.50 16.10
CA THR A 93 -17.32 10.06 16.53
C THR A 93 -18.35 10.77 15.66
N ASP A 94 -19.25 10.01 15.05
CA ASP A 94 -20.35 10.57 14.26
C ASP A 94 -21.45 11.18 15.14
N LYS A 95 -22.48 11.76 14.52
CA LYS A 95 -23.61 12.35 15.24
C LYS A 95 -24.46 11.32 15.99
N GLY A 96 -24.40 10.06 15.61
CA GLY A 96 -25.07 8.93 16.26
C GLY A 96 -24.32 8.37 17.46
N GLY A 97 -23.07 8.83 17.68
CA GLY A 97 -22.18 8.35 18.75
C GLY A 97 -21.34 7.14 18.34
N GLU A 98 -21.34 6.73 17.07
CA GLU A 98 -20.50 5.63 16.59
C GLU A 98 -19.07 6.09 16.31
N ARG A 99 -18.10 5.23 16.68
CA ARG A 99 -16.68 5.41 16.36
C ARG A 99 -16.42 4.93 14.94
N ILE A 100 -16.12 5.87 14.06
CA ILE A 100 -15.84 5.63 12.63
C ILE A 100 -14.48 6.19 12.25
N THR A 101 -13.94 5.71 11.12
CA THR A 101 -12.64 6.13 10.61
C THR A 101 -12.65 6.23 9.10
N LEU A 102 -11.77 7.06 8.55
CA LEU A 102 -11.41 6.96 7.15
C LEU A 102 -10.50 5.73 6.97
N ARG A 103 -10.77 4.90 5.96
CA ARG A 103 -10.03 3.64 5.74
C ARG A 103 -8.53 3.90 5.53
N PRO A 104 -7.64 3.28 6.32
CA PRO A 104 -6.19 3.42 6.16
C PRO A 104 -5.59 2.43 5.14
N GLU A 105 -6.35 1.40 4.77
CA GLU A 105 -6.07 0.35 3.80
C GLU A 105 -7.38 -0.30 3.35
N ALA A 106 -7.38 -1.13 2.29
CA ALA A 106 -8.63 -1.72 1.78
C ALA A 106 -8.85 -3.17 2.21
N THR A 107 -7.82 -3.96 2.51
CA THR A 107 -7.95 -5.41 2.79
C THR A 107 -9.02 -5.72 3.84
N PRO A 108 -9.07 -5.10 5.05
CA PRO A 108 -10.13 -5.37 6.02
C PRO A 108 -11.53 -5.01 5.50
N SER A 109 -11.66 -3.91 4.73
CA SER A 109 -12.94 -3.52 4.14
C SER A 109 -13.44 -4.52 3.10
N MET A 110 -12.51 -5.05 2.28
CA MET A 110 -12.83 -6.08 1.28
C MET A 110 -13.21 -7.41 1.95
N VAL A 111 -12.50 -7.80 3.01
CA VAL A 111 -12.84 -8.98 3.82
C VAL A 111 -14.20 -8.81 4.50
N ARG A 112 -14.50 -7.64 5.08
CA ARG A 112 -15.82 -7.36 5.66
C ARG A 112 -16.91 -7.51 4.60
N ALA A 113 -16.72 -6.92 3.42
CA ALA A 113 -17.69 -7.02 2.33
C ALA A 113 -17.85 -8.48 1.84
N PHE A 114 -16.76 -9.24 1.74
CA PHE A 114 -16.79 -10.66 1.42
C PHE A 114 -17.66 -11.45 2.39
N VAL A 115 -17.53 -11.19 3.70
CA VAL A 115 -18.32 -11.86 4.76
C VAL A 115 -19.77 -11.37 4.75
N GLU A 116 -19.99 -10.06 4.75
CA GLU A 116 -21.32 -9.44 4.85
C GLU A 116 -22.25 -9.83 3.69
N HIS A 117 -21.69 -9.94 2.48
CA HIS A 117 -22.44 -10.32 1.29
C HIS A 117 -22.36 -11.83 0.97
N SER A 118 -21.78 -12.64 1.86
CA SER A 118 -21.65 -14.10 1.69
C SER A 118 -21.07 -14.49 0.33
N LEU A 119 -20.03 -13.76 -0.14
CA LEU A 119 -19.48 -13.96 -1.48
C LEU A 119 -18.84 -15.34 -1.66
N GLU A 120 -18.46 -16.03 -0.57
CA GLU A 120 -17.95 -17.40 -0.59
C GLU A 120 -18.97 -18.41 -1.15
N GLN A 121 -20.26 -18.07 -1.19
CA GLN A 121 -21.30 -18.95 -1.76
C GLN A 121 -21.35 -18.86 -3.28
N THR A 122 -20.74 -17.83 -3.89
CA THR A 122 -20.79 -17.64 -5.33
C THR A 122 -19.77 -18.51 -6.06
N HIS A 123 -18.55 -18.61 -5.52
CA HIS A 123 -17.44 -19.37 -6.11
C HIS A 123 -16.51 -19.93 -5.03
N PRO A 124 -15.84 -21.07 -5.29
CA PRO A 124 -14.84 -21.63 -4.38
C PRO A 124 -13.65 -20.69 -4.13
N ILE A 125 -13.31 -19.90 -5.15
CA ILE A 125 -12.28 -18.86 -5.09
C ILE A 125 -12.93 -17.55 -5.54
N VAL A 126 -12.86 -16.55 -4.69
CA VAL A 126 -13.38 -15.20 -4.98
C VAL A 126 -12.19 -14.27 -5.20
N LYS A 127 -12.10 -13.70 -6.40
CA LYS A 127 -11.02 -12.81 -6.84
C LYS A 127 -11.57 -11.39 -7.00
N LEU A 128 -11.10 -10.46 -6.17
CA LEU A 128 -11.59 -9.08 -6.13
C LEU A 128 -10.42 -8.09 -6.24
N TYR A 129 -10.68 -6.94 -6.86
CA TYR A 129 -9.79 -5.79 -6.78
C TYR A 129 -10.56 -4.51 -6.46
N SER A 130 -9.88 -3.55 -5.84
CA SER A 130 -10.43 -2.23 -5.54
C SER A 130 -9.38 -1.16 -5.85
N MET A 131 -9.82 -0.03 -6.39
CA MET A 131 -8.97 1.16 -6.51
C MET A 131 -9.64 2.34 -5.83
N GLY A 132 -8.86 3.13 -5.08
CA GLY A 132 -9.41 4.32 -4.46
C GLY A 132 -8.54 4.93 -3.37
N PRO A 133 -9.03 6.00 -2.74
CA PRO A 133 -8.28 6.76 -1.74
C PRO A 133 -8.21 6.01 -0.40
N MET A 134 -7.03 6.12 0.25
CA MET A 134 -6.73 5.70 1.61
C MET A 134 -6.22 6.88 2.42
N PHE A 135 -6.30 6.80 3.75
CA PHE A 135 -6.02 7.92 4.62
C PHE A 135 -5.16 7.51 5.81
N ARG A 136 -3.96 8.11 5.94
CA ARG A 136 -3.07 7.89 7.09
C ARG A 136 -2.48 9.20 7.58
N TYR A 137 -2.53 9.45 8.87
CA TYR A 137 -1.91 10.62 9.49
C TYR A 137 -0.40 10.44 9.60
N GLU A 138 0.26 10.42 8.45
CA GLU A 138 1.71 10.27 8.37
C GLU A 138 2.43 11.62 8.20
N ARG A 139 3.75 11.61 8.45
CA ARG A 139 4.60 12.74 8.09
C ARG A 139 4.75 12.79 6.57
N PRO A 140 4.25 13.84 5.88
CA PRO A 140 4.30 13.93 4.43
C PRO A 140 5.74 13.94 3.92
N GLN A 141 6.00 13.16 2.88
CA GLN A 141 7.24 13.15 2.11
C GLN A 141 6.94 12.62 0.70
N LYS A 142 7.91 12.67 -0.21
CA LYS A 142 7.76 12.18 -1.59
C LYS A 142 7.27 10.72 -1.58
N GLY A 143 6.13 10.44 -2.25
CA GLY A 143 5.52 9.11 -2.30
C GLY A 143 4.83 8.66 -1.01
N ARG A 144 4.60 9.58 -0.02
CA ARG A 144 3.89 9.30 1.23
C ARG A 144 3.03 10.50 1.60
N TYR A 145 1.73 10.34 1.42
CA TYR A 145 0.73 11.38 1.61
C TYR A 145 -0.27 10.98 2.69
N ARG A 146 -1.05 11.94 3.19
CA ARG A 146 -2.12 11.70 4.16
C ARG A 146 -3.40 11.18 3.51
N GLN A 147 -3.67 11.62 2.29
CA GLN A 147 -4.57 10.96 1.35
C GLN A 147 -3.70 10.44 0.21
N PHE A 148 -3.82 9.15 -0.07
CA PHE A 148 -3.11 8.48 -1.14
C PHE A 148 -4.04 7.43 -1.77
N HIS A 149 -3.65 6.86 -2.90
CA HIS A 149 -4.49 5.90 -3.61
C HIS A 149 -3.80 4.53 -3.67
N GLN A 150 -4.60 3.49 -3.55
CA GLN A 150 -4.15 2.12 -3.72
C GLN A 150 -4.96 1.40 -4.79
N LEU A 151 -4.30 0.47 -5.49
CA LEU A 151 -4.89 -0.70 -6.07
C LEU A 151 -4.68 -1.83 -5.07
N ASP A 152 -5.76 -2.43 -4.62
CA ASP A 152 -5.78 -3.58 -3.72
C ASP A 152 -6.36 -4.77 -4.48
N VAL A 153 -5.67 -5.90 -4.44
CA VAL A 153 -6.03 -7.14 -5.16
C VAL A 153 -6.06 -8.26 -4.15
N GLU A 154 -7.20 -8.97 -4.06
CA GLU A 154 -7.44 -9.96 -3.02
C GLU A 154 -8.07 -11.23 -3.61
N ALA A 155 -7.55 -12.40 -3.24
CA ALA A 155 -8.11 -13.70 -3.57
C ALA A 155 -8.44 -14.47 -2.29
N PHE A 156 -9.67 -14.93 -2.18
CA PHE A 156 -10.19 -15.65 -1.02
C PHE A 156 -10.55 -17.09 -1.37
N GLY A 157 -10.27 -18.02 -0.47
CA GLY A 157 -10.80 -19.40 -0.51
C GLY A 157 -9.80 -20.52 -0.79
N MET A 158 -8.61 -20.22 -1.33
CA MET A 158 -7.63 -21.26 -1.71
C MET A 158 -6.32 -21.14 -0.92
N GLN A 159 -5.83 -22.30 -0.44
CA GLN A 159 -4.51 -22.39 0.25
C GLN A 159 -3.36 -22.85 -0.66
N ALA A 160 -3.64 -23.18 -1.91
CA ALA A 160 -2.63 -23.72 -2.80
C ALA A 160 -1.51 -22.71 -3.08
N PRO A 161 -0.22 -23.14 -3.05
CA PRO A 161 0.93 -22.28 -3.37
C PRO A 161 0.88 -21.64 -4.76
N PHE A 162 0.17 -22.29 -5.70
CA PHE A 162 -0.03 -21.76 -7.05
C PHE A 162 -0.73 -20.41 -7.05
N LEU A 163 -1.71 -20.18 -6.16
CA LEU A 163 -2.40 -18.89 -6.06
C LEU A 163 -1.47 -17.79 -5.55
N ASP A 164 -0.52 -18.14 -4.66
CA ASP A 164 0.49 -17.18 -4.20
C ASP A 164 1.39 -16.75 -5.37
N ALA A 165 1.85 -17.71 -6.18
CA ALA A 165 2.68 -17.44 -7.34
C ALA A 165 1.91 -16.67 -8.44
N GLU A 166 0.62 -17.00 -8.67
CA GLU A 166 -0.24 -16.27 -9.61
C GLU A 166 -0.36 -14.78 -9.23
N ILE A 167 -0.61 -14.49 -7.95
CA ILE A 167 -0.73 -13.10 -7.47
C ILE A 167 0.59 -12.35 -7.58
N ILE A 168 1.71 -13.01 -7.29
CA ILE A 168 3.04 -12.42 -7.43
C ILE A 168 3.34 -12.12 -8.91
N GLU A 169 3.04 -13.07 -9.79
CA GLU A 169 3.22 -12.90 -11.23
C GLU A 169 2.33 -11.77 -11.78
N MET A 170 1.05 -11.73 -11.38
CA MET A 170 0.13 -10.65 -11.73
C MET A 170 0.66 -9.27 -11.30
N ALA A 171 1.24 -9.17 -10.11
CA ALA A 171 1.85 -7.95 -9.60
C ALA A 171 3.08 -7.53 -10.43
N ALA A 172 3.92 -8.50 -10.83
CA ALA A 172 5.07 -8.25 -11.71
C ALA A 172 4.63 -7.84 -13.11
N GLN A 173 3.58 -8.46 -13.65
CA GLN A 173 3.01 -8.12 -14.94
C GLN A 173 2.48 -6.67 -14.98
N LEU A 174 1.80 -6.23 -13.90
CA LEU A 174 1.36 -4.83 -13.75
C LEU A 174 2.55 -3.86 -13.85
N VAL A 175 3.62 -4.12 -13.12
CA VAL A 175 4.82 -3.26 -13.12
C VAL A 175 5.49 -3.24 -14.50
N THR A 176 5.58 -4.39 -15.16
CA THR A 176 6.12 -4.52 -16.52
C THR A 176 5.30 -3.73 -17.55
N GLU A 177 3.97 -3.84 -17.53
CA GLU A 177 3.09 -3.15 -18.47
C GLU A 177 3.02 -1.62 -18.27
N LEU A 178 3.38 -1.17 -17.06
CA LEU A 178 3.57 0.26 -16.79
C LEU A 178 4.92 0.78 -17.29
N GLY A 179 5.79 -0.08 -17.85
CA GLY A 179 7.11 0.26 -18.36
C GLY A 179 8.14 0.53 -17.24
N ILE A 180 7.93 0.02 -16.04
CA ILE A 180 8.84 0.20 -14.91
C ILE A 180 9.90 -0.91 -14.94
N GLU A 181 11.05 -0.62 -15.55
CA GLU A 181 12.13 -1.59 -15.76
C GLU A 181 13.03 -1.78 -14.52
N ASP A 182 13.29 -0.69 -13.79
CA ASP A 182 14.17 -0.70 -12.61
C ASP A 182 13.44 -1.18 -11.36
N SER A 183 12.99 -2.44 -11.36
CA SER A 183 12.29 -3.04 -10.23
C SER A 183 12.83 -4.42 -9.88
N GLU A 184 12.72 -4.79 -8.61
CA GLU A 184 13.14 -6.08 -8.08
C GLU A 184 11.99 -6.73 -7.31
N LEU A 185 11.67 -7.98 -7.62
CA LEU A 185 10.77 -8.81 -6.83
C LEU A 185 11.53 -9.44 -5.66
N VAL A 186 11.03 -9.22 -4.45
CA VAL A 186 11.57 -9.79 -3.22
C VAL A 186 10.50 -10.64 -2.56
N VAL A 187 10.86 -11.86 -2.14
CA VAL A 187 9.94 -12.82 -1.50
C VAL A 187 10.49 -13.33 -0.18
N ASN A 188 9.59 -13.69 0.75
CA ASN A 188 9.93 -14.33 2.01
C ASN A 188 8.75 -15.19 2.52
N SER A 189 9.00 -15.94 3.58
CA SER A 189 7.94 -16.56 4.39
C SER A 189 8.09 -16.14 5.85
N VAL A 190 7.03 -15.57 6.41
CA VAL A 190 6.96 -15.19 7.84
C VAL A 190 6.38 -16.30 8.72
N GLY A 191 6.15 -17.49 8.15
CA GLY A 191 5.58 -18.64 8.83
C GLY A 191 4.12 -18.46 9.25
N CYS A 192 3.58 -19.47 9.91
CA CYS A 192 2.21 -19.49 10.45
C CYS A 192 2.22 -19.35 11.98
N SER A 193 1.04 -19.42 12.60
CA SER A 193 0.90 -19.39 14.07
C SER A 193 1.67 -20.51 14.79
N THR A 194 1.96 -21.62 14.12
CA THR A 194 2.77 -22.73 14.66
C THR A 194 4.27 -22.42 14.64
N CYS A 195 4.78 -21.75 13.59
CA CYS A 195 6.21 -21.42 13.43
C CYS A 195 6.63 -20.22 14.28
N ARG A 196 5.79 -19.17 14.33
CA ARG A 196 6.12 -17.87 14.91
C ARG A 196 6.59 -17.88 16.34
N PRO A 197 6.01 -18.67 17.27
CA PRO A 197 6.47 -18.68 18.66
C PRO A 197 7.95 -19.06 18.80
N ALA A 198 8.39 -20.13 18.12
CA ALA A 198 9.79 -20.55 18.13
C ALA A 198 10.72 -19.48 17.54
N PHE A 199 10.35 -18.88 16.42
CA PHE A 199 11.11 -17.81 15.82
C PHE A 199 11.18 -16.54 16.69
N SER A 200 10.06 -16.15 17.32
CA SER A 200 10.04 -15.02 18.25
C SER A 200 10.94 -15.22 19.44
N ILE A 201 10.96 -16.42 20.03
CA ILE A 201 11.88 -16.80 21.12
C ILE A 201 13.33 -16.67 20.65
N ALA A 202 13.67 -17.23 19.50
CA ALA A 202 15.02 -17.17 18.96
C ALA A 202 15.48 -15.72 18.68
N LEU A 203 14.59 -14.84 18.20
CA LEU A 203 14.89 -13.42 18.02
C LEU A 203 15.18 -12.72 19.36
N ILE A 204 14.35 -12.97 20.37
CA ILE A 204 14.52 -12.37 21.70
C ILE A 204 15.83 -12.85 22.35
N GLU A 205 16.14 -14.14 22.24
CA GLU A 205 17.39 -14.73 22.76
C GLU A 205 18.62 -14.17 22.05
N ALA A 206 18.58 -14.06 20.71
CA ALA A 206 19.67 -13.51 19.91
C ALA A 206 19.93 -12.02 20.22
N LEU A 207 18.87 -11.27 20.48
CA LEU A 207 18.99 -9.87 20.90
C LEU A 207 19.58 -9.75 22.31
N GLY A 208 19.17 -10.58 23.26
CA GLY A 208 19.67 -10.59 24.61
C GLY A 208 19.74 -9.19 25.23
N GLN A 209 20.93 -8.81 25.74
CA GLN A 209 21.16 -7.50 26.33
C GLN A 209 21.23 -6.35 25.29
N ARG A 210 21.40 -6.67 24.00
CA ARG A 210 21.51 -5.67 22.92
C ARG A 210 20.19 -4.95 22.62
N VAL A 211 19.07 -5.36 23.20
CA VAL A 211 17.78 -4.64 23.10
C VAL A 211 17.93 -3.17 23.51
N SER A 212 18.75 -2.88 24.52
CA SER A 212 18.98 -1.50 25.00
C SER A 212 19.77 -0.62 24.01
N GLU A 213 20.47 -1.23 23.04
CA GLU A 213 21.24 -0.54 22.00
C GLU A 213 20.34 -0.11 20.82
N LEU A 214 19.17 -0.73 20.67
CA LEU A 214 18.21 -0.45 19.60
C LEU A 214 17.50 0.91 19.81
N CYS A 215 16.98 1.45 18.72
CA CYS A 215 16.10 2.62 18.79
C CYS A 215 14.83 2.33 19.60
N ARG A 216 14.20 3.38 20.13
CA ARG A 216 13.02 3.26 21.03
C ARG A 216 11.87 2.47 20.39
N ASP A 217 11.64 2.64 19.09
CA ASP A 217 10.59 1.90 18.39
C ASP A 217 10.91 0.41 18.32
N CYS A 218 12.16 0.02 18.07
CA CYS A 218 12.60 -1.38 18.07
C CYS A 218 12.53 -1.99 19.47
N GLN A 219 12.93 -1.26 20.52
CA GLN A 219 12.79 -1.72 21.90
C GLN A 219 11.33 -2.06 22.25
N ARG A 220 10.37 -1.23 21.79
CA ARG A 220 8.93 -1.50 21.96
C ARG A 220 8.47 -2.69 21.10
N ARG A 221 8.92 -2.78 19.84
CA ARG A 221 8.57 -3.88 18.92
C ARG A 221 9.01 -5.24 19.44
N VAL A 222 10.17 -5.35 20.08
CA VAL A 222 10.65 -6.59 20.72
C VAL A 222 9.63 -7.15 21.69
N GLN A 223 8.95 -6.28 22.44
CA GLN A 223 7.98 -6.70 23.47
C GLN A 223 6.61 -7.10 22.90
N ILE A 224 6.21 -6.51 21.79
CA ILE A 224 4.87 -6.67 21.23
C ILE A 224 4.86 -7.67 20.06
N ASN A 225 5.73 -7.44 19.07
CA ASN A 225 5.90 -8.28 17.88
C ASN A 225 7.36 -8.20 17.41
N PRO A 226 8.24 -9.12 17.86
CA PRO A 226 9.67 -9.08 17.54
C PRO A 226 9.99 -9.10 16.04
N LEU A 227 9.14 -9.71 15.22
CA LEU A 227 9.35 -9.73 13.76
C LEU A 227 9.43 -8.32 13.17
N ARG A 228 8.73 -7.35 13.73
CA ARG A 228 8.71 -5.96 13.24
C ARG A 228 10.04 -5.21 13.41
N ILE A 229 11.03 -5.81 14.09
CA ILE A 229 12.38 -5.24 14.14
C ILE A 229 12.96 -5.12 12.72
N PHE A 230 12.68 -6.08 11.85
CA PHE A 230 13.14 -6.07 10.46
C PHE A 230 12.60 -4.89 9.62
N ASP A 231 11.52 -4.23 10.07
CA ASP A 231 11.00 -2.98 9.46
C ASP A 231 11.84 -1.74 9.82
N CYS A 232 12.84 -1.85 10.69
CA CYS A 232 13.62 -0.70 11.15
C CYS A 232 14.44 -0.11 10.01
N LYS A 233 14.40 1.23 9.89
CA LYS A 233 15.20 1.99 8.94
C LYS A 233 16.31 2.83 9.61
N VAL A 234 16.47 2.72 10.93
CA VAL A 234 17.52 3.43 11.68
C VAL A 234 18.87 2.79 11.40
N ALA A 235 19.80 3.58 10.85
CA ALA A 235 21.11 3.07 10.42
C ALA A 235 21.89 2.38 11.54
N ALA A 236 21.82 2.90 12.78
CA ALA A 236 22.50 2.33 13.93
C ALA A 236 22.02 0.92 14.30
N ASP A 237 20.76 0.60 14.03
CA ASP A 237 20.18 -0.70 14.34
C ASP A 237 20.54 -1.78 13.32
N GLN A 238 20.96 -1.39 12.09
CA GLN A 238 21.10 -2.32 10.98
C GLN A 238 22.10 -3.46 11.27
N SER A 239 23.25 -3.13 11.85
CA SER A 239 24.27 -4.14 12.16
C SER A 239 23.82 -5.17 13.20
N ILE A 240 22.91 -4.78 14.09
CA ILE A 240 22.30 -5.70 15.06
C ILE A 240 21.29 -6.60 14.34
N ILE A 241 20.45 -6.00 13.53
CA ILE A 241 19.36 -6.69 12.83
C ILE A 241 19.89 -7.68 11.78
N ASP A 242 20.99 -7.34 11.10
CA ASP A 242 21.63 -8.23 10.12
C ASP A 242 22.20 -9.52 10.73
N GLY A 243 22.51 -9.51 12.03
CA GLY A 243 22.98 -10.68 12.76
C GLY A 243 21.87 -11.53 13.39
N LEU A 244 20.59 -11.21 13.17
CA LEU A 244 19.49 -11.95 13.78
C LEU A 244 19.15 -13.25 12.98
N PRO A 245 18.55 -14.25 13.65
CA PRO A 245 18.05 -15.44 13.00
C PRO A 245 17.07 -15.14 11.86
N HIS A 246 16.98 -16.04 10.88
CA HIS A 246 16.09 -15.91 9.74
C HIS A 246 14.79 -16.68 9.96
N SER A 247 13.65 -16.11 9.53
CA SER A 247 12.34 -16.78 9.67
C SER A 247 12.26 -18.13 8.96
N LEU A 248 13.00 -18.28 7.86
CA LEU A 248 13.01 -19.49 7.06
C LEU A 248 13.57 -20.71 7.80
N ASP A 249 14.50 -20.48 8.75
CA ASP A 249 15.13 -21.55 9.54
C ASP A 249 14.18 -22.13 10.63
N TYR A 250 13.06 -21.44 10.87
CA TYR A 250 12.07 -21.79 11.91
C TYR A 250 10.72 -22.20 11.33
N LEU A 251 10.62 -22.39 10.01
CA LEU A 251 9.38 -22.83 9.38
C LEU A 251 9.03 -24.27 9.80
N CYS A 252 7.76 -24.51 10.12
CA CYS A 252 7.27 -25.87 10.22
C CYS A 252 7.26 -26.53 8.82
N THR A 253 7.23 -27.87 8.76
CA THR A 253 7.23 -28.62 7.51
C THR A 253 6.22 -28.10 6.49
N ALA A 254 4.97 -27.86 6.91
CA ALA A 254 3.92 -27.36 6.01
C ALA A 254 4.21 -25.95 5.46
N CYS A 255 4.83 -25.04 6.24
CA CYS A 255 5.21 -23.72 5.75
C CYS A 255 6.44 -23.77 4.84
N HIS A 256 7.39 -24.66 5.14
CA HIS A 256 8.55 -24.88 4.30
C HIS A 256 8.14 -25.46 2.93
N GLU A 257 7.36 -26.53 2.91
CA GLU A 257 6.84 -27.14 1.68
C GLU A 257 6.02 -26.15 0.85
N HIS A 258 5.16 -25.34 1.51
CA HIS A 258 4.39 -24.31 0.84
C HIS A 258 5.30 -23.28 0.16
N PHE A 259 6.30 -22.76 0.88
CA PHE A 259 7.19 -21.72 0.33
C PHE A 259 8.06 -22.26 -0.81
N GLU A 260 8.58 -23.49 -0.68
CA GLU A 260 9.32 -24.13 -1.77
C GLU A 260 8.43 -24.38 -3.01
N ALA A 261 7.18 -24.77 -2.83
CA ALA A 261 6.24 -24.91 -3.93
C ALA A 261 5.93 -23.56 -4.62
N VAL A 262 5.79 -22.47 -3.86
CA VAL A 262 5.66 -21.11 -4.44
C VAL A 262 6.87 -20.78 -5.31
N ARG A 263 8.08 -20.99 -4.79
CA ARG A 263 9.33 -20.72 -5.53
C ARG A 263 9.43 -21.54 -6.82
N GLN A 264 9.10 -22.82 -6.77
CA GLN A 264 9.09 -23.69 -7.96
C GLN A 264 8.13 -23.20 -9.04
N VAL A 265 6.96 -22.68 -8.67
CA VAL A 265 6.02 -22.12 -9.62
C VAL A 265 6.56 -20.79 -10.20
N LEU A 266 7.15 -19.91 -9.38
CA LEU A 266 7.79 -18.68 -9.86
C LEU A 266 8.95 -18.98 -10.83
N ASP A 267 9.76 -20.00 -10.53
CA ASP A 267 10.83 -20.46 -11.42
C ASP A 267 10.26 -20.98 -12.76
N THR A 268 9.13 -21.68 -12.70
CA THR A 268 8.42 -22.17 -13.91
C THR A 268 7.89 -21.03 -14.76
N PHE A 269 7.44 -19.94 -14.14
CA PHE A 269 7.03 -18.71 -14.84
C PHE A 269 8.22 -17.93 -15.41
N GLY A 270 9.45 -18.29 -15.04
CA GLY A 270 10.67 -17.56 -15.42
C GLY A 270 10.75 -16.17 -14.78
N LEU A 271 10.07 -15.97 -13.67
CA LEU A 271 10.03 -14.71 -12.96
C LEU A 271 11.26 -14.58 -12.03
N PRO A 272 12.17 -13.63 -12.27
CA PRO A 272 13.32 -13.43 -11.40
C PRO A 272 12.88 -12.84 -10.06
N TYR A 273 13.40 -13.41 -8.96
CA TYR A 273 13.14 -12.91 -7.61
C TYR A 273 14.35 -13.11 -6.70
N ARG A 274 14.38 -12.35 -5.62
CA ARG A 274 15.34 -12.54 -4.52
C ARG A 274 14.62 -12.93 -3.24
N VAL A 275 15.12 -13.94 -2.56
CA VAL A 275 14.66 -14.28 -1.20
C VAL A 275 15.32 -13.35 -0.19
N SER A 276 14.54 -12.71 0.67
CA SER A 276 15.04 -11.78 1.68
C SER A 276 14.44 -12.08 3.05
N HIS A 277 15.26 -12.59 3.95
CA HIS A 277 14.89 -12.80 5.35
C HIS A 277 14.50 -11.51 6.09
N ARG A 278 14.91 -10.35 5.55
CA ARG A 278 14.56 -9.02 6.07
C ARG A 278 13.14 -8.57 5.69
N LEU A 279 12.52 -9.24 4.71
CA LEU A 279 11.20 -8.85 4.26
C LEU A 279 10.13 -9.31 5.27
N VAL A 280 9.62 -8.35 6.02
CA VAL A 280 8.43 -8.45 6.85
C VAL A 280 7.46 -7.34 6.46
N ARG A 281 6.19 -7.47 6.84
CA ARG A 281 5.17 -6.46 6.52
C ARG A 281 4.71 -5.75 7.78
N GLY A 282 4.34 -4.48 7.64
CA GLY A 282 3.89 -3.62 8.73
C GLY A 282 2.51 -3.95 9.30
N LEU A 283 1.90 -5.06 8.92
CA LEU A 283 0.54 -5.48 9.27
C LEU A 283 0.61 -6.86 9.95
N ASP A 284 -0.15 -7.05 11.02
CA ASP A 284 -0.01 -8.25 11.86
C ASP A 284 -0.70 -9.48 11.30
N TYR A 285 -1.59 -9.34 10.32
CA TYR A 285 -2.36 -10.43 9.75
C TYR A 285 -1.59 -11.37 8.80
N TYR A 286 -0.44 -10.94 8.27
CA TYR A 286 0.29 -11.76 7.30
C TYR A 286 0.77 -13.09 7.89
N THR A 287 0.67 -14.13 7.07
CA THR A 287 1.14 -15.49 7.35
C THR A 287 1.83 -16.05 6.11
N ARG A 288 2.74 -17.03 6.29
CA ARG A 288 3.41 -17.73 5.19
C ARG A 288 4.07 -16.75 4.21
N THR A 289 3.65 -16.79 2.92
CA THR A 289 4.24 -16.01 1.84
C THR A 289 4.05 -14.50 2.03
N THR A 290 5.14 -13.75 1.90
CA THR A 290 5.15 -12.30 1.78
C THR A 290 6.02 -11.90 0.59
N PHE A 291 5.66 -10.81 -0.09
CA PHE A 291 6.43 -10.30 -1.22
C PHE A 291 6.32 -8.77 -1.33
N GLU A 292 7.31 -8.20 -1.99
CA GLU A 292 7.34 -6.79 -2.40
C GLU A 292 7.95 -6.67 -3.79
N ILE A 293 7.50 -5.69 -4.58
CA ILE A 293 8.23 -5.20 -5.73
C ILE A 293 8.80 -3.84 -5.37
N ILE A 294 10.12 -3.74 -5.42
CA ILE A 294 10.90 -2.57 -5.01
C ILE A 294 11.38 -1.84 -6.25
N GLY A 295 11.13 -0.52 -6.33
CA GLY A 295 11.63 0.33 -7.41
C GLY A 295 12.93 1.01 -7.00
N GLN A 296 14.00 0.85 -7.77
CA GLN A 296 15.33 1.36 -7.40
C GLN A 296 15.42 2.90 -7.46
N THR A 297 14.52 3.57 -8.15
CA THR A 297 14.56 5.03 -8.38
C THR A 297 13.84 5.86 -7.32
N LEU A 298 13.11 5.25 -6.40
CA LEU A 298 12.24 5.96 -5.43
C LEU A 298 12.93 6.37 -4.12
N GLY A 299 14.18 5.97 -3.89
CA GLY A 299 14.94 6.28 -2.68
C GLY A 299 14.48 5.47 -1.47
N ALA A 300 14.42 6.09 -0.28
CA ALA A 300 14.13 5.38 0.98
C ALA A 300 12.70 4.75 1.09
N GLN A 301 11.80 5.10 0.18
CA GLN A 301 10.43 4.55 0.08
C GLN A 301 10.28 3.79 -1.24
N ASP A 302 11.07 2.76 -1.37
CA ASP A 302 11.34 2.00 -2.59
C ASP A 302 10.24 0.97 -2.97
N ALA A 303 9.42 0.52 -2.03
CA ALA A 303 8.34 -0.43 -2.31
C ALA A 303 7.25 0.20 -3.19
N LEU A 304 7.09 -0.29 -4.41
CA LEU A 304 6.01 0.06 -5.35
C LEU A 304 4.70 -0.58 -4.92
N LEU A 305 4.77 -1.85 -4.60
CA LEU A 305 3.67 -2.67 -4.12
C LEU A 305 4.18 -3.76 -3.17
N GLY A 306 3.28 -4.33 -2.41
CA GLY A 306 3.63 -5.47 -1.59
C GLY A 306 2.41 -6.14 -1.01
N GLY A 307 2.58 -7.43 -0.72
CA GLY A 307 1.50 -8.28 -0.30
C GLY A 307 1.94 -9.55 0.39
N GLY A 308 1.02 -10.48 0.43
CA GLY A 308 1.25 -11.80 1.00
C GLY A 308 -0.03 -12.49 1.43
N ARG A 309 0.13 -13.67 2.02
CA ARG A 309 -0.94 -14.50 2.53
C ARG A 309 -1.35 -14.07 3.94
N TYR A 310 -2.65 -14.18 4.24
CA TYR A 310 -3.23 -13.84 5.53
C TYR A 310 -4.32 -14.84 5.93
N ASP A 311 -3.92 -16.09 6.10
CA ASP A 311 -4.79 -17.15 6.59
C ASP A 311 -5.28 -16.80 8.01
N GLY A 312 -6.59 -16.78 8.22
CA GLY A 312 -7.19 -16.46 9.51
C GLY A 312 -7.82 -15.08 9.63
N LEU A 313 -7.50 -14.09 8.76
CA LEU A 313 -8.10 -12.76 8.83
C LEU A 313 -9.61 -12.80 8.63
N ILE A 314 -10.10 -13.57 7.65
CA ILE A 314 -11.54 -13.71 7.37
C ILE A 314 -12.27 -14.23 8.61
N LYS A 315 -11.74 -15.28 9.24
CA LYS A 315 -12.29 -15.86 10.48
C LYS A 315 -12.23 -14.87 11.64
N HIS A 316 -11.14 -14.12 11.76
CA HIS A 316 -10.97 -13.11 12.80
C HIS A 316 -11.98 -11.97 12.70
N LEU A 317 -12.39 -11.64 11.49
CA LEU A 317 -13.45 -10.65 11.22
C LEU A 317 -14.87 -11.25 11.21
N GLY A 318 -15.04 -12.48 11.72
CA GLY A 318 -16.34 -13.12 11.91
C GLY A 318 -16.86 -13.93 10.73
N GLY A 319 -16.03 -14.12 9.70
CA GLY A 319 -16.37 -14.96 8.55
C GLY A 319 -15.99 -16.44 8.70
N PRO A 320 -16.14 -17.23 7.64
CA PRO A 320 -15.74 -18.63 7.63
C PRO A 320 -14.21 -18.79 7.70
N ASP A 321 -13.75 -19.99 8.06
CA ASP A 321 -12.32 -20.32 8.07
C ASP A 321 -11.82 -20.51 6.63
N ARG A 322 -11.49 -19.41 5.99
CA ARG A 322 -11.01 -19.33 4.61
C ARG A 322 -9.68 -18.59 4.55
N SER A 323 -8.83 -19.02 3.62
CA SER A 323 -7.55 -18.37 3.34
C SER A 323 -7.74 -17.12 2.50
N GLY A 324 -6.83 -16.18 2.65
CA GLY A 324 -6.72 -15.01 1.83
C GLY A 324 -5.27 -14.73 1.43
N ILE A 325 -5.12 -14.17 0.25
CA ILE A 325 -3.85 -13.64 -0.26
C ILE A 325 -4.13 -12.44 -1.14
N GLY A 326 -3.27 -11.42 -1.07
CA GLY A 326 -3.44 -10.22 -1.86
C GLY A 326 -2.22 -9.32 -1.85
N TYR A 327 -2.32 -8.21 -2.55
CA TYR A 327 -1.33 -7.14 -2.50
C TYR A 327 -1.99 -5.76 -2.61
N ALA A 328 -1.28 -4.75 -2.11
CA ALA A 328 -1.61 -3.35 -2.28
C ALA A 328 -0.48 -2.64 -3.04
N ALA A 329 -0.85 -1.89 -4.07
CA ALA A 329 0.06 -1.05 -4.85
C ALA A 329 -0.26 0.42 -4.62
N GLY A 330 0.75 1.22 -4.26
CA GLY A 330 0.60 2.66 -4.11
C GLY A 330 0.59 3.36 -5.47
N LEU A 331 -0.57 3.90 -5.87
CA LEU A 331 -0.71 4.48 -7.22
C LEU A 331 0.22 5.68 -7.43
N GLU A 332 0.41 6.53 -6.44
CA GLU A 332 1.35 7.66 -6.48
C GLU A 332 2.78 7.19 -6.77
N ARG A 333 3.19 6.07 -6.15
CA ARG A 333 4.54 5.51 -6.34
C ARG A 333 4.70 4.90 -7.73
N LEU A 334 3.68 4.20 -8.22
CA LEU A 334 3.67 3.68 -9.58
C LEU A 334 3.72 4.81 -10.61
N VAL A 335 2.89 5.87 -10.46
CA VAL A 335 2.92 7.05 -11.34
C VAL A 335 4.31 7.70 -11.36
N MET A 336 4.96 7.82 -10.19
CA MET A 336 6.32 8.39 -10.11
C MET A 336 7.38 7.50 -10.76
N ALA A 337 7.20 6.18 -10.74
CA ALA A 337 8.15 5.22 -11.31
C ALA A 337 7.95 4.99 -12.81
N MET A 338 6.76 5.28 -13.36
CA MET A 338 6.49 5.17 -14.81
C MET A 338 7.44 6.08 -15.61
N PRO A 339 7.87 5.66 -16.82
CA PRO A 339 8.66 6.51 -17.73
C PRO A 339 7.98 7.85 -18.00
N ALA A 340 8.77 8.89 -18.28
CA ALA A 340 8.24 10.23 -18.53
C ALA A 340 7.38 10.29 -19.81
N ASP A 341 7.68 9.47 -20.80
CA ASP A 341 7.01 9.33 -22.09
C ASP A 341 5.89 8.28 -22.12
N ALA A 342 5.55 7.71 -20.97
CA ALA A 342 4.48 6.71 -20.84
C ALA A 342 3.11 7.20 -21.31
N VAL A 343 2.91 8.50 -21.42
CA VAL A 343 1.68 9.12 -21.91
C VAL A 343 2.02 10.11 -23.03
N VAL A 344 1.47 9.86 -24.21
CA VAL A 344 1.48 10.85 -25.30
C VAL A 344 0.33 11.82 -25.05
N ALA A 345 0.65 13.10 -24.91
CA ALA A 345 -0.38 14.14 -24.83
C ALA A 345 -1.28 14.06 -26.06
N THR A 346 -2.57 13.80 -25.84
CA THR A 346 -3.56 13.85 -26.94
C THR A 346 -3.80 15.32 -27.27
N THR A 347 -3.09 15.83 -28.29
CA THR A 347 -3.46 17.09 -28.93
C THR A 347 -4.59 16.82 -29.90
N PRO A 348 -5.62 17.66 -29.97
CA PRO A 348 -6.66 17.50 -30.97
C PRO A 348 -6.07 17.63 -32.36
N ASP A 349 -6.46 16.73 -33.27
CA ASP A 349 -5.99 16.71 -34.66
C ASP A 349 -6.48 17.92 -35.48
N ALA A 350 -7.55 18.59 -35.02
CA ALA A 350 -8.11 19.77 -35.67
C ALA A 350 -8.88 20.66 -34.67
N TYR A 351 -8.83 21.95 -34.91
CA TYR A 351 -9.70 22.95 -34.27
C TYR A 351 -10.66 23.54 -35.31
N VAL A 352 -11.95 23.54 -35.01
CA VAL A 352 -12.96 24.24 -35.84
C VAL A 352 -13.33 25.53 -35.09
N VAL A 353 -13.03 26.67 -35.73
CA VAL A 353 -13.46 27.99 -35.27
C VAL A 353 -14.61 28.47 -36.13
N ALA A 354 -15.79 28.66 -35.54
CA ALA A 354 -16.89 29.36 -36.22
C ALA A 354 -16.63 30.88 -36.09
N ILE A 355 -16.57 31.58 -37.25
CA ILE A 355 -16.40 33.03 -37.32
C ILE A 355 -17.76 33.68 -37.50
#